data_ac06cb02224ac77b30376285408b56bb
#
_entry.id   ac06cb02224ac77b30376285408b56bb
#
_cell.length_a   1.000
_cell.length_b   1.000
_cell.length_c   1.000
_cell.angle_alpha   90.00
_cell.angle_beta   90.00
_cell.angle_gamma   90.00
#
_symmetry.space_group_name_H-M   'P 1'
#
loop_
_entity.id
_entity.type
_entity.pdbx_description
1 polymer ?
#
loop_
_entity_poly.entity_id
_entity_poly.type
_entity_poly.pdbx_seq_one_letter_code
_entity_poly.pdbx_strand_id
1 'polypeptide(L)'
;MDIELRKTVDSGEEKALLLSEKNKALAEKQNSEIYAATLRERNRIAREIHDNVGHVLSRTILLTGAARAINKDQNLDSLLKGLDNSLNSAMDSIRSSVHDLHDDAVNLQETIKGIITDIKIENVEFEYDMSEIIPREIKYCFISIVKEAISNAMKYSSAAQIKIIMREHPAIYQLCIEDNGKGCADYDKNTTGIGLKNMQERVNTLNGNLQINGEKGFRIFVVIPKQNRAE
;
A
#
# COMPACT_ATOMS: atom_id res chain seq x y z
N MET A 1 57.99 37.83 3.79
CA MET A 1 57.89 36.52 4.50
C MET A 1 56.45 36.31 5.07
N ASP A 2 55.85 37.30 5.74
CA ASP A 2 54.48 37.15 6.31
C ASP A 2 53.36 37.03 5.30
N ILE A 3 53.43 37.63 4.11
CA ILE A 3 52.37 37.61 3.11
C ILE A 3 52.31 36.24 2.39
N GLU A 4 53.42 35.59 2.13
CA GLU A 4 53.46 34.25 1.55
C GLU A 4 52.97 33.19 2.53
N LEU A 5 53.30 33.34 3.81
CA LEU A 5 52.83 32.41 4.86
C LEU A 5 51.31 32.48 5.03
N ARG A 6 50.74 33.69 5.02
CA ARG A 6 49.25 33.86 5.07
C ARG A 6 48.57 33.26 3.86
N LYS A 7 49.08 33.46 2.64
CA LYS A 7 48.52 32.87 1.43
C LYS A 7 48.53 31.32 1.45
N THR A 8 49.60 30.72 2.03
CA THR A 8 49.66 29.25 2.14
C THR A 8 48.70 28.71 3.22
N VAL A 9 48.50 29.43 4.33
CA VAL A 9 47.54 29.06 5.37
C VAL A 9 46.13 29.18 4.84
N ASP A 10 45.74 30.32 4.23
CA ASP A 10 44.41 30.51 3.64
C ASP A 10 44.08 29.46 2.56
N SER A 11 45.05 29.12 1.70
CA SER A 11 44.89 28.04 0.71
C SER A 11 44.77 26.65 1.34
N GLY A 12 45.39 26.43 2.51
CA GLY A 12 45.29 25.19 3.29
C GLY A 12 43.88 25.02 3.91
N GLU A 13 43.37 26.09 4.51
CA GLU A 13 42.04 26.10 5.11
C GLU A 13 40.94 25.93 4.04
N GLU A 14 41.05 26.59 2.89
CA GLU A 14 40.12 26.45 1.78
C GLU A 14 40.09 25.01 1.23
N LYS A 15 41.28 24.39 1.07
CA LYS A 15 41.35 22.97 0.67
C LYS A 15 40.78 22.01 1.71
N ALA A 16 41.00 22.27 3.00
CA ALA A 16 40.47 21.47 4.09
C ALA A 16 38.91 21.54 4.11
N LEU A 17 38.35 22.75 3.91
CA LEU A 17 36.93 22.95 3.82
C LEU A 17 36.32 22.19 2.62
N LEU A 18 36.94 22.33 1.44
CA LEU A 18 36.51 21.65 0.22
C LEU A 18 36.56 20.12 0.35
N LEU A 19 37.63 19.60 1.01
CA LEU A 19 37.75 18.17 1.30
C LEU A 19 36.67 17.69 2.28
N SER A 20 36.36 18.48 3.29
CA SER A 20 35.28 18.19 4.25
C SER A 20 33.92 18.10 3.57
N GLU A 21 33.59 19.07 2.71
CA GLU A 21 32.37 19.09 1.93
C GLU A 21 32.29 17.89 0.97
N LYS A 22 33.38 17.58 0.27
CA LYS A 22 33.41 16.39 -0.61
C LYS A 22 33.23 15.08 0.15
N ASN A 23 33.89 14.96 1.32
CA ASN A 23 33.72 13.76 2.16
C ASN A 23 32.30 13.61 2.68
N LYS A 24 31.64 14.72 3.06
CA LYS A 24 30.24 14.71 3.47
C LYS A 24 29.34 14.29 2.31
N ALA A 25 29.51 14.87 1.13
CA ALA A 25 28.74 14.52 -0.06
C ALA A 25 28.93 13.06 -0.49
N LEU A 26 30.16 12.53 -0.38
CA LEU A 26 30.48 11.12 -0.63
C LEU A 26 29.80 10.20 0.38
N ALA A 27 29.81 10.55 1.66
CA ALA A 27 29.15 9.77 2.71
C ALA A 27 27.62 9.73 2.51
N GLU A 28 27.02 10.87 2.18
CA GLU A 28 25.59 10.96 1.86
C GLU A 28 25.23 10.11 0.62
N LYS A 29 26.06 10.16 -0.42
CA LYS A 29 25.90 9.34 -1.62
C LYS A 29 26.00 7.85 -1.31
N GLN A 30 27.04 7.44 -0.55
CA GLN A 30 27.21 6.04 -0.14
C GLN A 30 26.02 5.54 0.68
N ASN A 31 25.54 6.33 1.64
CA ASN A 31 24.37 5.98 2.44
C ASN A 31 23.13 5.80 1.56
N SER A 32 22.92 6.69 0.59
CA SER A 32 21.82 6.57 -0.37
C SER A 32 21.92 5.31 -1.24
N GLU A 33 23.14 4.98 -1.72
CA GLU A 33 23.37 3.77 -2.52
C GLU A 33 23.16 2.48 -1.71
N ILE A 34 23.65 2.44 -0.45
CA ILE A 34 23.43 1.31 0.46
C ILE A 34 21.95 1.16 0.75
N TYR A 35 21.24 2.24 1.05
CA TYR A 35 19.80 2.22 1.28
C TYR A 35 19.03 1.68 0.07
N ALA A 36 19.33 2.20 -1.13
CA ALA A 36 18.71 1.73 -2.38
C ALA A 36 19.03 0.26 -2.69
N ALA A 37 20.24 -0.23 -2.37
CA ALA A 37 20.60 -1.63 -2.53
C ALA A 37 19.83 -2.52 -1.54
N THR A 38 19.70 -2.09 -0.28
CA THR A 38 18.94 -2.80 0.76
C THR A 38 17.47 -2.92 0.38
N LEU A 39 16.86 -1.84 -0.13
CA LEU A 39 15.48 -1.87 -0.60
C LEU A 39 15.28 -2.83 -1.78
N ARG A 40 16.21 -2.81 -2.76
CA ARG A 40 16.16 -3.73 -3.89
C ARG A 40 16.23 -5.20 -3.45
N GLU A 41 17.10 -5.50 -2.50
CA GLU A 41 17.25 -6.87 -1.97
C GLU A 41 16.03 -7.31 -1.16
N ARG A 42 15.47 -6.44 -0.29
CA ARG A 42 14.21 -6.71 0.41
C ARG A 42 13.07 -7.02 -0.57
N ASN A 43 12.95 -6.23 -1.63
CA ASN A 43 11.94 -6.44 -2.68
C ASN A 43 12.16 -7.75 -3.46
N ARG A 44 13.41 -8.15 -3.68
CA ARG A 44 13.75 -9.42 -4.32
C ARG A 44 13.33 -10.60 -3.44
N ILE A 45 13.70 -10.54 -2.15
CA ILE A 45 13.37 -11.57 -1.15
C ILE A 45 11.84 -11.69 -0.99
N ALA A 46 11.13 -10.57 -0.90
CA ALA A 46 9.68 -10.54 -0.78
C ALA A 46 8.99 -11.25 -1.96
N ARG A 47 9.43 -10.99 -3.19
CA ARG A 47 8.92 -11.68 -4.39
C ARG A 47 9.24 -13.17 -4.37
N GLU A 48 10.47 -13.54 -4.02
CA GLU A 48 10.90 -14.94 -3.96
C GLU A 48 10.11 -15.75 -2.92
N ILE A 49 9.83 -15.16 -1.75
CA ILE A 49 8.96 -15.77 -0.74
C ILE A 49 7.53 -15.91 -1.28
N HIS A 50 6.99 -14.85 -1.89
CA HIS A 50 5.64 -14.88 -2.45
C HIS A 50 5.50 -15.99 -3.51
N ASP A 51 6.44 -16.06 -4.44
CA ASP A 51 6.39 -16.99 -5.55
C ASP A 51 6.63 -18.45 -5.10
N ASN A 52 7.59 -18.68 -4.22
CA ASN A 52 7.92 -20.04 -3.78
C ASN A 52 6.97 -20.54 -2.69
N VAL A 53 6.88 -19.80 -1.57
CA VAL A 53 6.12 -20.26 -0.40
C VAL A 53 4.62 -20.04 -0.60
N GLY A 54 4.23 -18.89 -1.17
CA GLY A 54 2.84 -18.58 -1.46
C GLY A 54 2.20 -19.58 -2.41
N HIS A 55 2.89 -19.98 -3.48
CA HIS A 55 2.38 -21.00 -4.41
C HIS A 55 2.27 -22.38 -3.78
N VAL A 56 3.25 -22.80 -2.97
CA VAL A 56 3.19 -24.09 -2.26
C VAL A 56 2.03 -24.14 -1.29
N LEU A 57 1.84 -23.09 -0.47
CA LEU A 57 0.73 -23.03 0.47
C LEU A 57 -0.63 -22.99 -0.24
N SER A 58 -0.78 -22.19 -1.28
CA SER A 58 -2.02 -22.13 -2.06
C SER A 58 -2.39 -23.49 -2.64
N ARG A 59 -1.41 -24.21 -3.19
CA ARG A 59 -1.62 -25.57 -3.70
C ARG A 59 -2.02 -26.54 -2.59
N THR A 60 -1.39 -26.43 -1.42
CA THR A 60 -1.70 -27.32 -0.28
C THR A 60 -3.11 -27.05 0.26
N ILE A 61 -3.54 -25.79 0.34
CA ILE A 61 -4.91 -25.41 0.72
C ILE A 61 -5.93 -26.00 -0.26
N LEU A 62 -5.67 -25.92 -1.56
CA LEU A 62 -6.54 -26.51 -2.58
C LEU A 62 -6.62 -28.03 -2.45
N LEU A 63 -5.51 -28.71 -2.20
CA LEU A 63 -5.48 -30.17 -1.98
C LEU A 63 -6.22 -30.58 -0.71
N THR A 64 -6.09 -29.82 0.38
CA THR A 64 -6.81 -30.05 1.63
C THR A 64 -8.32 -29.87 1.42
N GLY A 65 -8.73 -28.82 0.70
CA GLY A 65 -10.11 -28.58 0.34
C GLY A 65 -10.70 -29.70 -0.53
N ALA A 66 -9.95 -30.20 -1.51
CA ALA A 66 -10.34 -31.34 -2.33
C ALA A 66 -10.48 -32.62 -1.49
N ALA A 67 -9.54 -32.89 -0.58
CA ALA A 67 -9.59 -34.04 0.31
C ALA A 67 -10.84 -33.99 1.21
N ARG A 68 -11.19 -32.80 1.74
CA ARG A 68 -12.44 -32.59 2.50
C ARG A 68 -13.70 -32.86 1.68
N ALA A 69 -13.72 -32.43 0.43
CA ALA A 69 -14.90 -32.58 -0.44
C ALA A 69 -15.25 -34.05 -0.71
N ILE A 70 -14.27 -34.96 -0.73
CA ILE A 70 -14.47 -36.41 -0.94
C ILE A 70 -14.53 -37.21 0.37
N ASN A 71 -14.19 -36.58 1.50
CA ASN A 71 -14.17 -37.25 2.80
C ASN A 71 -15.60 -37.52 3.31
N LYS A 72 -15.80 -38.74 3.81
CA LYS A 72 -17.07 -39.18 4.44
C LYS A 72 -16.92 -39.49 5.94
N ASP A 73 -15.71 -39.41 6.48
CA ASP A 73 -15.41 -39.69 7.88
C ASP A 73 -15.44 -38.40 8.70
N GLN A 74 -16.32 -38.36 9.70
CA GLN A 74 -16.53 -37.20 10.55
C GLN A 74 -15.31 -36.87 11.44
N ASN A 75 -14.54 -37.87 11.84
CA ASN A 75 -13.31 -37.67 12.62
C ASN A 75 -12.20 -37.05 11.76
N LEU A 76 -12.10 -37.50 10.50
CA LEU A 76 -11.13 -36.97 9.56
C LEU A 76 -11.50 -35.52 9.11
N ASP A 77 -12.81 -35.19 9.03
CA ASP A 77 -13.24 -33.83 8.67
C ASP A 77 -12.80 -32.79 9.71
N SER A 78 -12.81 -33.13 11.00
CA SER A 78 -12.31 -32.22 12.06
C SER A 78 -10.81 -31.96 11.95
N LEU A 79 -10.02 -32.97 11.62
CA LEU A 79 -8.58 -32.86 11.39
C LEU A 79 -8.25 -32.04 10.13
N LEU A 80 -8.97 -32.29 9.03
CA LEU A 80 -8.81 -31.53 7.79
C LEU A 80 -9.20 -30.06 7.95
N LYS A 81 -10.24 -29.75 8.76
CA LYS A 81 -10.59 -28.37 9.12
C LYS A 81 -9.48 -27.69 9.94
N GLY A 82 -8.90 -28.41 10.90
CA GLY A 82 -7.76 -27.90 11.68
C GLY A 82 -6.55 -27.60 10.81
N LEU A 83 -6.27 -28.47 9.84
CA LEU A 83 -5.19 -28.27 8.88
C LEU A 83 -5.45 -27.07 7.96
N ASP A 84 -6.67 -26.94 7.43
CA ASP A 84 -7.10 -25.81 6.58
C ASP A 84 -6.94 -24.47 7.32
N ASN A 85 -7.42 -24.40 8.57
CA ASN A 85 -7.24 -23.21 9.41
C ASN A 85 -5.75 -22.87 9.66
N SER A 86 -4.92 -23.88 9.91
CA SER A 86 -3.49 -23.71 10.14
C SER A 86 -2.76 -23.21 8.90
N LEU A 87 -3.12 -23.76 7.72
CA LEU A 87 -2.56 -23.33 6.44
C LEU A 87 -2.97 -21.90 6.07
N ASN A 88 -4.22 -21.54 6.29
CA ASN A 88 -4.71 -20.17 6.08
C ASN A 88 -4.01 -19.17 7.02
N SER A 89 -3.86 -19.51 8.32
CA SER A 89 -3.09 -18.70 9.27
C SER A 89 -1.62 -18.55 8.86
N ALA A 90 -0.99 -19.62 8.38
CA ALA A 90 0.38 -19.56 7.87
C ALA A 90 0.49 -18.66 6.63
N MET A 91 -0.46 -18.76 5.71
CA MET A 91 -0.54 -17.90 4.53
C MET A 91 -0.66 -16.42 4.91
N ASP A 92 -1.53 -16.10 5.87
CA ASP A 92 -1.72 -14.72 6.33
C ASP A 92 -0.47 -14.20 7.06
N SER A 93 0.20 -15.04 7.85
CA SER A 93 1.45 -14.69 8.53
C SER A 93 2.58 -14.43 7.53
N ILE A 94 2.70 -15.25 6.49
CA ILE A 94 3.69 -15.05 5.42
C ILE A 94 3.38 -13.80 4.62
N ARG A 95 2.12 -13.58 4.25
CA ARG A 95 1.71 -12.34 3.57
C ARG A 95 2.06 -11.11 4.41
N SER A 96 1.81 -11.13 5.70
CA SER A 96 2.18 -10.04 6.61
C SER A 96 3.69 -9.85 6.63
N SER A 97 4.48 -10.92 6.81
CA SER A 97 5.95 -10.85 6.89
C SER A 97 6.60 -10.39 5.59
N VAL A 98 6.11 -10.87 4.44
CA VAL A 98 6.57 -10.43 3.11
C VAL A 98 6.19 -8.97 2.86
N HIS A 99 5.02 -8.59 3.33
CA HIS A 99 4.54 -7.23 3.29
C HIS A 99 5.45 -6.31 4.12
N ASP A 100 5.90 -6.76 5.31
CA ASP A 100 6.83 -6.01 6.18
C ASP A 100 8.20 -5.77 5.55
N LEU A 101 8.67 -6.66 4.69
CA LEU A 101 9.93 -6.51 3.96
C LEU A 101 9.86 -5.50 2.81
N HIS A 102 8.66 -5.24 2.28
CA HIS A 102 8.44 -4.40 1.09
C HIS A 102 8.19 -2.92 1.40
N ASP A 103 7.98 -2.57 2.65
CA ASP A 103 7.17 -1.41 3.04
C ASP A 103 7.84 -0.05 3.14
N ASP A 104 9.13 0.02 3.41
CA ASP A 104 9.80 1.33 3.53
C ASP A 104 9.92 2.06 2.17
N ALA A 105 9.60 1.35 1.07
CA ALA A 105 9.80 1.84 -0.30
C ALA A 105 8.52 2.27 -1.04
N VAL A 106 7.32 2.02 -0.48
CA VAL A 106 6.08 2.37 -1.19
C VAL A 106 5.81 3.86 -1.15
N ASN A 107 6.07 4.53 -2.27
CA ASN A 107 5.57 5.88 -2.51
C ASN A 107 4.09 5.78 -2.90
N LEU A 108 3.21 6.26 -2.00
CA LEU A 108 1.76 6.20 -2.20
C LEU A 108 1.35 6.93 -3.50
N GLN A 109 1.88 8.14 -3.72
CA GLN A 109 1.56 8.93 -4.89
C GLN A 109 1.94 8.24 -6.20
N GLU A 110 3.16 7.72 -6.29
CA GLU A 110 3.65 7.01 -7.48
C GLU A 110 2.87 5.71 -7.73
N THR A 111 2.57 4.97 -6.66
CA THR A 111 1.76 3.74 -6.77
C THR A 111 0.37 4.03 -7.31
N ILE A 112 -0.30 5.08 -6.82
CA ILE A 112 -1.62 5.46 -7.33
C ILE A 112 -1.53 5.96 -8.78
N LYS A 113 -0.52 6.77 -9.12
CA LYS A 113 -0.28 7.18 -10.52
C LYS A 113 -0.07 5.98 -11.46
N GLY A 114 0.69 4.97 -11.01
CA GLY A 114 0.87 3.73 -11.76
C GLY A 114 -0.46 3.00 -12.00
N ILE A 115 -1.29 2.85 -10.96
CA ILE A 115 -2.63 2.25 -11.09
C ILE A 115 -3.50 3.03 -12.09
N ILE A 116 -3.46 4.36 -12.03
CA ILE A 116 -4.22 5.23 -12.94
C ILE A 116 -3.75 5.07 -14.39
N THR A 117 -2.45 4.95 -14.62
CA THR A 117 -1.87 4.81 -15.99
C THR A 117 -2.28 3.50 -16.64
N ASP A 118 -2.49 2.44 -15.88
CA ASP A 118 -2.88 1.13 -16.39
C ASP A 118 -4.38 1.01 -16.75
N ILE A 119 -5.16 2.08 -16.55
CA ILE A 119 -6.61 2.07 -16.74
C ILE A 119 -6.98 2.59 -18.11
N LYS A 120 -8.01 1.97 -18.73
CA LYS A 120 -8.63 2.41 -19.99
C LYS A 120 -9.79 3.41 -19.79
N ILE A 121 -9.67 4.31 -18.82
CA ILE A 121 -10.67 5.37 -18.57
C ILE A 121 -10.08 6.67 -19.12
N GLU A 122 -10.83 7.38 -19.97
CA GLU A 122 -10.33 8.54 -20.72
C GLU A 122 -9.95 9.72 -19.82
N ASN A 123 -10.67 9.92 -18.72
CA ASN A 123 -10.44 11.06 -17.82
C ASN A 123 -10.31 10.60 -16.36
N VAL A 124 -9.09 10.65 -15.82
CA VAL A 124 -8.83 10.46 -14.39
C VAL A 124 -8.20 11.70 -13.81
N GLU A 125 -8.89 12.35 -12.90
CA GLU A 125 -8.39 13.49 -12.13
C GLU A 125 -7.80 12.99 -10.81
N PHE A 126 -6.53 13.29 -10.53
CA PHE A 126 -5.86 12.88 -9.31
C PHE A 126 -5.29 14.08 -8.56
N GLU A 127 -5.85 14.39 -7.40
CA GLU A 127 -5.36 15.40 -6.47
C GLU A 127 -4.66 14.72 -5.29
N TYR A 128 -3.42 15.12 -5.01
CA TYR A 128 -2.63 14.56 -3.92
C TYR A 128 -2.04 15.66 -3.04
N ASP A 129 -2.52 15.74 -1.82
CA ASP A 129 -2.09 16.70 -0.80
C ASP A 129 -1.85 15.97 0.52
N MET A 130 -0.77 15.17 0.53
CA MET A 130 -0.34 14.38 1.69
C MET A 130 1.17 14.50 1.85
N SER A 131 1.65 14.39 3.10
CA SER A 131 3.06 14.40 3.44
C SER A 131 3.80 13.16 2.89
N GLU A 132 5.13 13.21 2.87
CA GLU A 132 5.95 12.05 2.49
C GLU A 132 5.90 10.93 3.56
N ILE A 133 5.69 11.31 4.82
CA ILE A 133 5.70 10.40 5.96
C ILE A 133 4.26 10.02 6.32
N ILE A 134 3.76 8.97 5.67
CA ILE A 134 2.44 8.41 5.92
C ILE A 134 2.62 7.01 6.54
N PRO A 135 1.86 6.69 7.62
CA PRO A 135 1.88 5.35 8.18
C PRO A 135 1.55 4.29 7.12
N ARG A 136 2.23 3.19 7.21
CA ARG A 136 2.14 2.06 6.30
C ARG A 136 0.70 1.59 6.10
N GLU A 137 0.01 1.35 7.19
CA GLU A 137 -1.35 0.83 7.21
C GLU A 137 -2.30 1.73 6.40
N ILE A 138 -2.08 3.05 6.47
CA ILE A 138 -2.83 4.06 5.71
C ILE A 138 -2.53 3.93 4.21
N LYS A 139 -1.24 3.83 3.82
CA LYS A 139 -0.84 3.67 2.42
C LYS A 139 -1.55 2.47 1.78
N TYR A 140 -1.49 1.30 2.44
CA TYR A 140 -2.09 0.08 1.90
C TYR A 140 -3.60 0.09 1.92
N CYS A 141 -4.19 0.67 2.95
CA CYS A 141 -5.64 0.88 3.00
C CYS A 141 -6.10 1.68 1.77
N PHE A 142 -5.47 2.82 1.51
CA PHE A 142 -5.81 3.68 0.39
C PHE A 142 -5.55 3.02 -0.96
N ILE A 143 -4.39 2.38 -1.16
CA ILE A 143 -4.08 1.64 -2.40
C ILE A 143 -5.12 0.56 -2.67
N SER A 144 -5.50 -0.23 -1.65
CA SER A 144 -6.48 -1.29 -1.79
C SER A 144 -7.87 -0.75 -2.16
N ILE A 145 -8.30 0.34 -1.51
CA ILE A 145 -9.59 0.98 -1.79
C ILE A 145 -9.61 1.55 -3.20
N VAL A 146 -8.55 2.23 -3.63
CA VAL A 146 -8.44 2.78 -4.99
C VAL A 146 -8.52 1.68 -6.04
N LYS A 147 -7.77 0.58 -5.87
CA LYS A 147 -7.80 -0.57 -6.79
C LYS A 147 -9.21 -1.14 -6.92
N GLU A 148 -9.89 -1.36 -5.81
CA GLU A 148 -11.24 -1.93 -5.80
C GLU A 148 -12.27 -0.95 -6.37
N ALA A 149 -12.19 0.35 -6.03
CA ALA A 149 -13.07 1.38 -6.57
C ALA A 149 -12.96 1.48 -8.09
N ILE A 150 -11.73 1.51 -8.61
CA ILE A 150 -11.46 1.51 -10.05
C ILE A 150 -11.99 0.25 -10.72
N SER A 151 -11.72 -0.93 -10.14
CA SER A 151 -12.27 -2.20 -10.65
C SER A 151 -13.78 -2.18 -10.72
N ASN A 152 -14.44 -1.62 -9.72
CA ASN A 152 -15.89 -1.48 -9.67
C ASN A 152 -16.41 -0.48 -10.71
N ALA A 153 -15.75 0.66 -10.87
CA ALA A 153 -16.08 1.64 -11.89
C ALA A 153 -15.99 1.04 -13.29
N MET A 154 -14.93 0.28 -13.59
CA MET A 154 -14.75 -0.38 -14.89
C MET A 154 -15.82 -1.48 -15.15
N LYS A 155 -16.22 -2.22 -14.12
CA LYS A 155 -17.15 -3.35 -14.27
C LYS A 155 -18.64 -2.92 -14.31
N TYR A 156 -18.99 -1.92 -13.51
CA TYR A 156 -20.41 -1.65 -13.21
C TYR A 156 -20.84 -0.24 -13.56
N SER A 157 -19.94 0.74 -13.59
CA SER A 157 -20.31 2.15 -13.66
C SER A 157 -20.43 2.67 -15.11
N SER A 158 -19.70 2.10 -16.07
CA SER A 158 -19.53 2.71 -17.41
C SER A 158 -19.09 4.19 -17.31
N ALA A 159 -18.34 4.52 -16.28
CA ALA A 159 -17.89 5.89 -16.01
C ALA A 159 -16.93 6.37 -17.09
N ALA A 160 -17.13 7.60 -17.57
CA ALA A 160 -16.20 8.29 -18.47
C ALA A 160 -15.14 9.07 -17.69
N GLN A 161 -15.39 9.35 -16.41
CA GLN A 161 -14.49 10.13 -15.56
C GLN A 161 -14.45 9.55 -14.14
N ILE A 162 -13.24 9.51 -13.57
CA ILE A 162 -13.00 9.20 -12.15
C ILE A 162 -12.18 10.35 -11.55
N LYS A 163 -12.59 10.79 -10.36
CA LYS A 163 -11.84 11.76 -9.55
C LYS A 163 -11.37 11.09 -8.27
N ILE A 164 -10.06 11.19 -7.99
CA ILE A 164 -9.42 10.65 -6.79
C ILE A 164 -8.76 11.81 -6.05
N ILE A 165 -9.14 12.01 -4.79
CA ILE A 165 -8.60 13.07 -3.94
C ILE A 165 -8.04 12.43 -2.68
N MET A 166 -6.77 12.70 -2.39
CA MET A 166 -6.09 12.29 -1.16
C MET A 166 -5.61 13.53 -0.43
N ARG A 167 -6.02 13.70 0.83
CA ARG A 167 -5.66 14.86 1.66
C ARG A 167 -5.24 14.44 3.05
N GLU A 168 -4.23 15.10 3.55
CA GLU A 168 -3.80 14.99 4.92
C GLU A 168 -4.20 16.25 5.69
N HIS A 169 -4.97 16.04 6.76
CA HIS A 169 -5.34 17.09 7.70
C HIS A 169 -4.58 16.92 9.03
N PRO A 170 -4.57 17.91 9.92
CA PRO A 170 -3.87 17.81 11.20
C PRO A 170 -4.23 16.57 12.03
N ALA A 171 -5.48 16.11 11.99
CA ALA A 171 -6.00 15.02 12.81
C ALA A 171 -6.42 13.78 12.03
N ILE A 172 -6.51 13.84 10.70
CA ILE A 172 -7.07 12.76 9.87
C ILE A 172 -6.36 12.64 8.53
N TYR A 173 -6.45 11.43 7.96
CA TYR A 173 -6.20 11.14 6.55
C TYR A 173 -7.53 10.98 5.82
N GLN A 174 -7.67 11.58 4.66
CA GLN A 174 -8.88 11.57 3.86
C GLN A 174 -8.61 11.01 2.46
N LEU A 175 -9.49 10.13 2.00
CA LEU A 175 -9.57 9.66 0.62
C LEU A 175 -11.00 9.86 0.11
N CYS A 176 -11.14 10.49 -1.06
CA CYS A 176 -12.40 10.59 -1.77
C CYS A 176 -12.21 10.08 -3.19
N ILE A 177 -13.10 9.18 -3.63
CA ILE A 177 -13.13 8.64 -4.99
C ILE A 177 -14.54 8.85 -5.51
N GLU A 178 -14.67 9.48 -6.66
CA GLU A 178 -15.95 9.76 -7.31
C GLU A 178 -15.88 9.32 -8.77
N ASP A 179 -16.92 8.66 -9.25
CA ASP A 179 -17.11 8.40 -10.67
C ASP A 179 -18.42 9.05 -11.16
N ASN A 180 -18.47 9.38 -12.45
CA ASN A 180 -19.64 9.97 -13.09
C ASN A 180 -20.51 8.93 -13.80
N GLY A 181 -20.45 7.68 -13.42
CA GLY A 181 -21.23 6.61 -14.03
C GLY A 181 -22.69 6.57 -13.58
N LYS A 182 -23.35 5.46 -13.87
CA LYS A 182 -24.79 5.30 -13.61
C LYS A 182 -25.15 5.24 -12.12
N GLY A 183 -24.14 5.08 -11.24
CA GLY A 183 -24.37 4.83 -9.84
C GLY A 183 -25.03 3.47 -9.56
N CYS A 184 -25.50 3.30 -8.33
CA CYS A 184 -26.28 2.15 -7.89
C CYS A 184 -27.42 2.67 -7.00
N ALA A 185 -28.59 2.94 -7.60
CA ALA A 185 -29.74 3.52 -6.88
C ALA A 185 -30.27 2.59 -5.77
N ASP A 186 -30.05 1.28 -5.89
CA ASP A 186 -30.45 0.28 -4.89
C ASP A 186 -29.26 -0.15 -4.01
N TYR A 187 -28.33 0.77 -3.72
CA TYR A 187 -27.26 0.49 -2.78
C TYR A 187 -27.84 0.27 -1.37
N ASP A 188 -28.17 -0.97 -1.05
CA ASP A 188 -28.53 -1.39 0.29
C ASP A 188 -27.27 -1.85 1.04
N LYS A 189 -27.05 -1.27 2.24
CA LYS A 189 -25.94 -1.65 3.13
C LYS A 189 -25.89 -3.13 3.46
N ASN A 190 -27.00 -3.85 3.28
CA ASN A 190 -27.13 -5.28 3.57
C ASN A 190 -26.80 -6.20 2.36
N THR A 191 -26.74 -5.67 1.15
CA THR A 191 -26.44 -6.41 -0.10
C THR A 191 -25.09 -6.04 -0.70
N THR A 192 -24.19 -5.50 0.08
CA THR A 192 -22.83 -5.11 -0.35
C THR A 192 -22.05 -6.31 -0.87
N GLY A 193 -21.55 -6.20 -2.09
CA GLY A 193 -20.60 -7.17 -2.65
C GLY A 193 -19.34 -7.32 -1.77
N ILE A 194 -18.68 -8.47 -1.89
CA ILE A 194 -17.50 -8.83 -1.09
C ILE A 194 -16.45 -7.70 -1.06
N GLY A 195 -16.24 -6.97 -2.17
CA GLY A 195 -15.28 -5.88 -2.27
C GLY A 195 -15.56 -4.71 -1.35
N LEU A 196 -16.83 -4.28 -1.29
CA LEU A 196 -17.23 -3.15 -0.42
C LEU A 196 -17.17 -3.53 1.06
N LYS A 197 -17.51 -4.77 1.40
CA LYS A 197 -17.38 -5.31 2.76
C LYS A 197 -15.90 -5.32 3.19
N ASN A 198 -15.02 -5.79 2.33
CA ASN A 198 -13.58 -5.80 2.59
C ASN A 198 -13.00 -4.39 2.79
N MET A 199 -13.48 -3.40 2.00
CA MET A 199 -13.12 -1.99 2.23
C MET A 199 -13.55 -1.51 3.61
N GLN A 200 -14.80 -1.78 4.00
CA GLN A 200 -15.34 -1.37 5.31
C GLN A 200 -14.55 -2.01 6.46
N GLU A 201 -14.29 -3.32 6.40
CA GLU A 201 -13.51 -4.02 7.42
C GLU A 201 -12.10 -3.45 7.56
N ARG A 202 -11.44 -3.17 6.44
CA ARG A 202 -10.09 -2.58 6.42
C ARG A 202 -10.06 -1.18 7.03
N VAL A 203 -11.02 -0.33 6.71
CA VAL A 203 -11.12 1.02 7.29
C VAL A 203 -11.44 0.95 8.78
N ASN A 204 -12.32 0.05 9.20
CA ASN A 204 -12.67 -0.17 10.61
C ASN A 204 -11.45 -0.62 11.44
N THR A 205 -10.57 -1.45 10.89
CA THR A 205 -9.33 -1.89 11.57
C THR A 205 -8.41 -0.70 11.93
N LEU A 206 -8.52 0.40 11.18
CA LEU A 206 -7.77 1.64 11.40
C LEU A 206 -8.58 2.68 12.20
N ASN A 207 -9.68 2.27 12.83
CA ASN A 207 -10.64 3.17 13.53
C ASN A 207 -11.16 4.29 12.62
N GLY A 208 -11.21 4.04 11.31
CA GLY A 208 -11.70 4.96 10.31
C GLY A 208 -13.19 4.82 10.05
N ASN A 209 -13.72 5.73 9.24
CA ASN A 209 -15.09 5.71 8.75
C ASN A 209 -15.10 5.68 7.22
N LEU A 210 -15.91 4.79 6.65
CA LEU A 210 -16.18 4.68 5.23
C LEU A 210 -17.63 5.07 4.96
N GLN A 211 -17.84 5.97 4.03
CA GLN A 211 -19.16 6.34 3.52
C GLN A 211 -19.21 6.07 2.02
N ILE A 212 -20.31 5.46 1.57
CA ILE A 212 -20.55 5.17 0.17
C ILE A 212 -21.90 5.79 -0.22
N ASN A 213 -21.91 6.48 -1.36
CA ASN A 213 -23.10 7.05 -1.98
C ASN A 213 -23.15 6.65 -3.47
N GLY A 214 -24.29 6.13 -3.93
CA GLY A 214 -24.50 5.67 -5.30
C GLY A 214 -25.61 6.41 -6.06
N GLU A 215 -26.14 7.56 -5.56
CA GLU A 215 -27.30 8.21 -6.16
C GLU A 215 -27.01 8.90 -7.50
N LYS A 216 -25.81 9.53 -7.63
CA LYS A 216 -25.38 10.23 -8.85
C LYS A 216 -23.92 9.86 -9.12
N GLY A 217 -23.71 8.75 -9.86
CA GLY A 217 -22.39 8.12 -9.91
C GLY A 217 -22.12 7.35 -8.62
N PHE A 218 -20.87 6.96 -8.38
CA PHE A 218 -20.49 6.23 -7.17
C PHE A 218 -19.41 7.01 -6.44
N ARG A 219 -19.67 7.32 -5.17
CA ARG A 219 -18.75 8.05 -4.32
C ARG A 219 -18.35 7.22 -3.11
N ILE A 220 -17.04 7.07 -2.92
CA ILE A 220 -16.43 6.47 -1.74
C ILE A 220 -15.71 7.58 -0.98
N PHE A 221 -16.04 7.75 0.29
CA PHE A 221 -15.42 8.72 1.16
C PHE A 221 -14.88 8.03 2.41
N VAL A 222 -13.58 8.16 2.65
CA VAL A 222 -12.86 7.53 3.75
C VAL A 222 -12.19 8.58 4.60
N VAL A 223 -12.33 8.43 5.91
CA VAL A 223 -11.63 9.24 6.91
C VAL A 223 -10.97 8.30 7.92
N ILE A 224 -9.68 8.44 8.14
CA ILE A 224 -8.93 7.66 9.13
C ILE A 224 -8.25 8.63 10.10
N PRO A 225 -8.48 8.49 11.41
CA PRO A 225 -7.86 9.36 12.40
C PRO A 225 -6.35 9.11 12.46
N LYS A 226 -5.58 10.17 12.64
CA LYS A 226 -4.17 10.05 12.99
C LYS A 226 -4.07 9.54 14.42
N GLN A 227 -3.40 8.40 14.59
CA GLN A 227 -3.08 7.94 15.93
C GLN A 227 -2.03 8.89 16.51
N ASN A 228 -2.37 9.62 17.57
CA ASN A 228 -1.38 10.31 18.36
C ASN A 228 -0.44 9.23 18.91
N ARG A 229 0.79 9.14 18.39
CA ARG A 229 1.84 8.48 19.14
C ARG A 229 2.00 9.33 20.40
N ALA A 230 1.47 8.84 21.53
CA ALA A 230 1.90 9.34 22.83
C ALA A 230 3.43 9.15 22.86
N GLU A 231 4.14 10.27 23.04
CA GLU A 231 5.57 10.31 23.28
C GLU A 231 5.97 9.49 24.50
#